data_533317c1b803927b6c6db609b38a7290
#
_entry.id   533317c1b803927b6c6db609b38a7290
#
_cell.length_a   1.000
_cell.length_b   1.000
_cell.length_c   1.000
_cell.angle_alpha   90.00
_cell.angle_beta   90.00
_cell.angle_gamma   90.00
#
_symmetry.space_group_name_H-M   'P 1'
#
loop_
_entity.id
_entity.type
_entity.pdbx_description
1 polymer ?
#
loop_
_entity_poly.entity_id
_entity_poly.type
_entity_poly.pdbx_seq_one_letter_code
_entity_poly.pdbx_strand_id
1 'polypeptide(L)'
;MMGSAASSGATAAPAILNAAEARSRRAGWARVLLENPVAVVAAAFLLFVVLAAVFAPLLTPHDPTFLDPGVRLQGPSAEHWLGTDDRGRDIFSRVIYGGRVSLMIGVSVTLAAAAIGSVLGLLSGYFSQLDTPIMRTLDGLMAFPSILLAIAIMASLGPSAVNVFLALVVVYTPTIARLVRSTTLVTRQQPYVESARSIGMTDGGILFRYVYPNGFSPLIVQCTFVVAFAIISEASLSFLGAGVDPETPTWGNMLRDGQRVLQSAWWLALFPGIALVLTVLTLNLLGDALRDALDPRGRER
;
A
#
# COMPACT_ATOMS: atom_id res chain seq x y z
N MET A 1 -46.92 41.80 -27.56
CA MET A 1 -45.64 42.13 -26.84
C MET A 1 -45.80 41.75 -25.41
N MET A 2 -45.14 40.71 -24.98
CA MET A 2 -44.78 40.23 -23.60
C MET A 2 -44.32 38.85 -23.82
N GLY A 3 -43.08 38.48 -23.72
CA GLY A 3 -41.96 38.77 -22.89
C GLY A 3 -41.48 37.40 -22.41
N SER A 4 -40.62 36.72 -23.21
CA SER A 4 -39.96 35.47 -22.88
C SER A 4 -38.81 35.79 -21.93
N ALA A 5 -38.85 35.38 -20.68
CA ALA A 5 -37.70 35.34 -19.76
C ALA A 5 -37.98 34.44 -18.56
N ALA A 6 -37.84 33.13 -18.71
CA ALA A 6 -37.66 32.21 -17.55
C ALA A 6 -37.23 30.79 -18.01
N SER A 7 -35.98 30.57 -18.32
CA SER A 7 -35.46 29.18 -18.49
C SER A 7 -33.97 28.98 -18.24
N SER A 8 -33.29 29.85 -17.47
CA SER A 8 -31.85 29.63 -17.20
C SER A 8 -31.48 29.17 -15.77
N GLY A 9 -32.49 28.97 -14.90
CA GLY A 9 -32.23 28.61 -13.49
C GLY A 9 -32.29 27.12 -13.13
N ALA A 10 -32.77 26.25 -14.03
CA ALA A 10 -33.14 24.87 -13.65
C ALA A 10 -31.98 23.83 -13.73
N THR A 11 -30.86 24.17 -14.36
CA THR A 11 -29.77 23.21 -14.60
C THR A 11 -28.61 23.27 -13.59
N ALA A 12 -28.50 24.34 -12.80
CA ALA A 12 -27.40 24.50 -11.83
C ALA A 12 -27.70 23.86 -10.45
N ALA A 13 -28.94 23.73 -10.06
CA ALA A 13 -29.35 23.21 -8.75
C ALA A 13 -28.88 21.75 -8.46
N PRO A 14 -29.04 20.80 -9.41
CA PRO A 14 -28.59 19.42 -9.13
C PRO A 14 -27.06 19.27 -9.02
N ALA A 15 -26.28 20.08 -9.74
CA ALA A 15 -24.82 20.03 -9.66
C ALA A 15 -24.30 20.61 -8.34
N ILE A 16 -24.94 21.64 -7.80
CA ILE A 16 -24.59 22.28 -6.52
C ILE A 16 -24.95 21.34 -5.35
N LEU A 17 -26.12 20.69 -5.42
CA LEU A 17 -26.58 19.72 -4.43
C LEU A 17 -25.63 18.51 -4.39
N ASN A 18 -25.25 17.97 -5.55
CA ASN A 18 -24.27 16.84 -5.62
C ASN A 18 -22.88 17.23 -5.11
N ALA A 19 -22.44 18.46 -5.35
CA ALA A 19 -21.16 18.95 -4.83
C ALA A 19 -21.20 19.19 -3.30
N ALA A 20 -22.32 19.66 -2.76
CA ALA A 20 -22.51 19.85 -1.33
C ALA A 20 -22.62 18.50 -0.59
N GLU A 21 -23.32 17.52 -1.13
CA GLU A 21 -23.38 16.16 -0.62
C GLU A 21 -22.03 15.45 -0.69
N ALA A 22 -21.27 15.64 -1.77
CA ALA A 22 -19.92 15.09 -1.88
C ALA A 22 -18.95 15.73 -0.86
N ARG A 23 -19.11 17.02 -0.55
CA ARG A 23 -18.34 17.71 0.51
C ARG A 23 -18.75 17.24 1.90
N SER A 24 -20.05 17.07 2.15
CA SER A 24 -20.54 16.58 3.45
C SER A 24 -20.12 15.11 3.70
N ARG A 25 -20.10 14.29 2.66
CA ARG A 25 -19.58 12.90 2.71
C ARG A 25 -18.08 12.89 3.01
N ARG A 26 -17.30 13.78 2.38
CA ARG A 26 -15.84 13.89 2.64
C ARG A 26 -15.52 14.39 4.05
N ALA A 27 -16.28 15.33 4.57
CA ALA A 27 -16.13 15.79 5.95
C ALA A 27 -16.52 14.70 6.97
N GLY A 28 -17.42 13.80 6.60
CA GLY A 28 -17.90 12.73 7.49
C GLY A 28 -16.86 11.63 7.75
N TRP A 29 -16.11 11.15 6.73
CA TRP A 29 -15.12 10.09 6.95
C TRP A 29 -13.88 10.57 7.71
N ALA A 30 -13.43 11.81 7.44
CA ALA A 30 -12.31 12.40 8.18
C ALA A 30 -12.65 12.57 9.67
N ARG A 31 -13.89 12.97 9.99
CA ARG A 31 -14.37 13.09 11.36
C ARG A 31 -14.44 11.73 12.07
N VAL A 32 -14.96 10.69 11.39
CA VAL A 32 -14.99 9.31 11.92
C VAL A 32 -13.59 8.80 12.24
N LEU A 33 -12.59 9.08 11.37
CA LEU A 33 -11.20 8.72 11.63
C LEU A 33 -10.62 9.46 12.83
N LEU A 34 -10.92 10.76 12.98
CA LEU A 34 -10.42 11.58 14.09
C LEU A 34 -11.11 11.26 15.43
N GLU A 35 -12.33 10.75 15.41
CA GLU A 35 -13.06 10.29 16.61
C GLU A 35 -12.59 8.91 17.09
N ASN A 36 -11.86 8.15 16.24
CA ASN A 36 -11.28 6.86 16.63
C ASN A 36 -9.85 7.05 17.17
N PRO A 37 -9.62 6.92 18.50
CA PRO A 37 -8.29 7.17 19.07
C PRO A 37 -7.22 6.19 18.57
N VAL A 38 -7.62 4.95 18.24
CA VAL A 38 -6.69 3.96 17.68
C VAL A 38 -6.21 4.39 16.28
N ALA A 39 -7.12 4.89 15.46
CA ALA A 39 -6.78 5.40 14.12
C ALA A 39 -5.86 6.63 14.20
N VAL A 40 -6.11 7.52 15.15
CA VAL A 40 -5.27 8.72 15.36
C VAL A 40 -3.86 8.34 15.79
N VAL A 41 -3.73 7.42 16.77
CA VAL A 41 -2.41 6.94 17.22
C VAL A 41 -1.68 6.21 16.09
N ALA A 42 -2.38 5.35 15.35
CA ALA A 42 -1.79 4.65 14.20
C ALA A 42 -1.33 5.63 13.10
N ALA A 43 -2.13 6.64 12.78
CA ALA A 43 -1.77 7.66 11.81
C ALA A 43 -0.56 8.50 12.27
N ALA A 44 -0.53 8.90 13.55
CA ALA A 44 0.58 9.65 14.13
C ALA A 44 1.88 8.84 14.10
N PHE A 45 1.83 7.55 14.45
CA PHE A 45 3.00 6.67 14.40
C PHE A 45 3.47 6.45 12.96
N LEU A 46 2.56 6.18 12.03
CA LEU A 46 2.94 6.04 10.62
C LEU A 46 3.54 7.32 10.05
N LEU A 47 2.99 8.48 10.40
CA LEU A 47 3.54 9.77 10.02
C LEU A 47 4.95 9.95 10.60
N PHE A 48 5.17 9.57 11.87
CA PHE A 48 6.49 9.58 12.48
C PHE A 48 7.48 8.69 11.71
N VAL A 49 7.11 7.46 11.37
CA VAL A 49 7.97 6.54 10.61
C VAL A 49 8.29 7.09 9.22
N VAL A 50 7.30 7.66 8.53
CA VAL A 50 7.49 8.28 7.21
C VAL A 50 8.40 9.51 7.31
N LEU A 51 8.20 10.37 8.29
CA LEU A 51 9.06 11.53 8.50
C LEU A 51 10.49 11.10 8.86
N ALA A 52 10.66 10.11 9.73
CA ALA A 52 11.97 9.55 10.04
C ALA A 52 12.67 9.00 8.80
N ALA A 53 11.96 8.29 7.93
CA ALA A 53 12.48 7.78 6.68
C ALA A 53 12.85 8.88 5.67
N VAL A 54 12.03 9.93 5.55
CA VAL A 54 12.30 11.07 4.64
C VAL A 54 13.48 11.88 5.13
N PHE A 55 13.52 12.19 6.42
CA PHE A 55 14.57 12.98 7.04
C PHE A 55 15.74 12.14 7.56
N ALA A 56 15.87 10.88 7.13
CA ALA A 56 16.96 9.98 7.53
C ALA A 56 18.34 10.62 7.47
N PRO A 57 18.75 11.36 6.40
CA PRO A 57 20.07 11.99 6.35
C PRO A 57 20.31 13.06 7.42
N LEU A 58 19.27 13.63 8.01
CA LEU A 58 19.37 14.65 9.08
C LEU A 58 19.26 14.04 10.48
N LEU A 59 18.64 12.89 10.61
CA LEU A 59 18.36 12.23 11.89
C LEU A 59 19.45 11.24 12.30
N THR A 60 20.21 10.73 11.33
CA THR A 60 21.21 9.69 11.60
C THR A 60 22.58 10.29 11.85
N PRO A 61 23.22 9.99 13.01
CA PRO A 61 24.54 10.50 13.33
C PRO A 61 25.67 9.84 12.53
N HIS A 62 25.43 8.60 12.02
CA HIS A 62 26.42 7.80 11.33
C HIS A 62 25.92 7.40 9.92
N ASP A 63 26.85 7.20 8.99
CA ASP A 63 26.55 6.60 7.70
C ASP A 63 26.11 5.12 7.90
N PRO A 64 24.93 4.70 7.41
CA PRO A 64 24.42 3.33 7.60
C PRO A 64 25.26 2.25 6.91
N THR A 65 26.19 2.64 6.03
CA THR A 65 27.06 1.73 5.26
C THR A 65 28.51 1.75 5.75
N PHE A 66 28.88 2.70 6.62
CA PHE A 66 30.26 2.82 7.13
C PHE A 66 30.61 1.60 7.98
N LEU A 67 31.75 0.98 7.65
CA LEU A 67 32.27 -0.21 8.31
C LEU A 67 33.33 0.19 9.33
N ASP A 68 33.14 -0.16 10.60
CA ASP A 68 34.14 0.02 11.65
C ASP A 68 34.38 -1.29 12.41
N PRO A 69 35.38 -2.08 11.98
CA PRO A 69 35.70 -3.34 12.67
C PRO A 69 36.06 -3.20 14.14
N GLY A 70 36.46 -2.00 14.60
CA GLY A 70 36.84 -1.73 16.00
C GLY A 70 35.66 -1.74 16.97
N VAL A 71 34.42 -1.48 16.45
CA VAL A 71 33.20 -1.41 17.27
C VAL A 71 32.19 -2.51 16.94
N ARG A 72 32.66 -3.66 16.44
CA ARG A 72 31.79 -4.79 16.07
C ARG A 72 31.02 -5.35 17.26
N LEU A 73 29.72 -5.63 17.06
CA LEU A 73 28.84 -6.28 18.04
C LEU A 73 28.83 -5.58 19.41
N GLN A 74 29.01 -4.26 19.43
CA GLN A 74 28.87 -3.49 20.65
C GLN A 74 27.39 -3.27 20.95
N GLY A 75 27.00 -3.46 22.21
CA GLY A 75 25.65 -3.20 22.68
C GLY A 75 25.29 -1.71 22.64
N PRO A 76 24.01 -1.37 22.87
CA PRO A 76 23.56 0.00 22.96
C PRO A 76 24.42 0.87 23.89
N SER A 77 24.86 2.03 23.40
CA SER A 77 25.75 2.96 24.09
C SER A 77 25.37 4.42 23.78
N ALA A 78 26.05 5.39 24.42
CA ALA A 78 25.83 6.81 24.12
C ALA A 78 26.29 7.20 22.71
N GLU A 79 27.26 6.50 22.13
CA GLU A 79 27.78 6.71 20.78
C GLU A 79 26.94 5.95 19.74
N HIS A 80 26.56 4.71 20.03
CA HIS A 80 25.71 3.87 19.21
C HIS A 80 24.42 3.53 19.96
N TRP A 81 23.37 4.33 19.79
CA TRP A 81 22.13 4.27 20.59
C TRP A 81 21.45 2.91 20.57
N LEU A 82 21.47 2.21 19.46
CA LEU A 82 20.92 0.87 19.32
C LEU A 82 22.01 -0.22 19.14
N GLY A 83 23.28 0.16 19.36
CA GLY A 83 24.43 -0.72 19.18
C GLY A 83 24.91 -0.83 17.74
N THR A 84 25.84 -1.74 17.51
CA THR A 84 26.46 -1.98 16.20
C THR A 84 26.27 -3.43 15.73
N ASP A 85 26.39 -3.64 14.41
CA ASP A 85 26.25 -4.96 13.81
C ASP A 85 27.60 -5.74 13.76
N ASP A 86 27.58 -6.89 13.10
CA ASP A 86 28.74 -7.78 12.91
C ASP A 86 29.85 -7.17 12.04
N ARG A 87 29.62 -6.03 11.42
CA ARG A 87 30.59 -5.26 10.62
C ARG A 87 30.92 -3.91 11.26
N GLY A 88 30.34 -3.60 12.45
CA GLY A 88 30.52 -2.33 13.15
C GLY A 88 29.68 -1.18 12.61
N ARG A 89 28.63 -1.46 11.81
CA ARG A 89 27.71 -0.46 11.29
C ARG A 89 26.69 -0.07 12.36
N ASP A 90 26.31 1.20 12.42
CA ASP A 90 25.35 1.73 13.41
C ASP A 90 23.92 1.24 13.15
N ILE A 91 23.33 0.53 14.15
CA ILE A 91 21.99 -0.05 14.03
C ILE A 91 20.89 1.04 13.96
N PHE A 92 21.02 2.14 14.71
CA PHE A 92 20.02 3.22 14.68
C PHE A 92 19.91 3.81 13.27
N SER A 93 21.04 4.18 12.67
CA SER A 93 21.09 4.69 11.30
C SER A 93 20.51 3.69 10.30
N ARG A 94 20.87 2.41 10.45
CA ARG A 94 20.37 1.34 9.57
C ARG A 94 18.87 1.08 9.72
N VAL A 95 18.29 1.17 10.92
CA VAL A 95 16.82 1.02 11.13
C VAL A 95 16.07 2.13 10.41
N ILE A 96 16.54 3.39 10.49
CA ILE A 96 15.89 4.53 9.84
C ILE A 96 16.01 4.43 8.31
N TYR A 97 17.21 4.20 7.78
CA TYR A 97 17.42 4.03 6.34
C TYR A 97 16.74 2.77 5.79
N GLY A 98 16.73 1.69 6.57
CA GLY A 98 16.01 0.47 6.23
C GLY A 98 14.51 0.71 6.09
N GLY A 99 13.94 1.50 7.01
CA GLY A 99 12.56 1.95 6.92
C GLY A 99 12.27 2.72 5.63
N ARG A 100 13.19 3.58 5.19
CA ARG A 100 13.05 4.32 3.93
C ARG A 100 12.96 3.38 2.73
N VAL A 101 13.83 2.37 2.65
CA VAL A 101 13.84 1.39 1.54
C VAL A 101 12.60 0.50 1.58
N SER A 102 12.28 -0.08 2.74
CA SER A 102 11.12 -0.97 2.91
C SER A 102 9.78 -0.25 2.62
N LEU A 103 9.61 1.00 3.11
CA LEU A 103 8.42 1.81 2.81
C LEU A 103 8.34 2.17 1.33
N MET A 104 9.45 2.57 0.72
CA MET A 104 9.49 2.91 -0.72
C MET A 104 9.08 1.72 -1.58
N ILE A 105 9.58 0.51 -1.29
CA ILE A 105 9.17 -0.72 -1.98
C ILE A 105 7.68 -0.98 -1.75
N GLY A 106 7.21 -0.97 -0.50
CA GLY A 106 5.81 -1.24 -0.17
C GLY A 106 4.84 -0.31 -0.89
N VAL A 107 5.11 0.99 -0.87
CA VAL A 107 4.27 2.00 -1.54
C VAL A 107 4.34 1.88 -3.05
N SER A 108 5.54 1.75 -3.63
CA SER A 108 5.71 1.66 -5.09
C SER A 108 5.06 0.41 -5.67
N VAL A 109 5.21 -0.75 -5.00
CA VAL A 109 4.52 -2.01 -5.36
C VAL A 109 3.01 -1.81 -5.35
N THR A 110 2.49 -1.20 -4.29
CA THR A 110 1.04 -0.98 -4.16
C THR A 110 0.51 -0.06 -5.26
N LEU A 111 1.18 1.05 -5.54
CA LEU A 111 0.76 1.97 -6.59
C LEU A 111 0.77 1.31 -7.98
N ALA A 112 1.82 0.56 -8.30
CA ALA A 112 1.91 -0.16 -9.57
C ALA A 112 0.85 -1.27 -9.67
N ALA A 113 0.69 -2.08 -8.62
CA ALA A 113 -0.33 -3.12 -8.56
C ALA A 113 -1.75 -2.53 -8.62
N ALA A 114 -2.00 -1.38 -7.97
CA ALA A 114 -3.28 -0.67 -8.04
C ALA A 114 -3.56 -0.16 -9.45
N ALA A 115 -2.58 0.42 -10.13
CA ALA A 115 -2.74 0.90 -11.50
C ALA A 115 -3.03 -0.25 -12.47
N ILE A 116 -2.17 -1.27 -12.49
CA ILE A 116 -2.31 -2.42 -13.40
C ILE A 116 -3.56 -3.24 -13.05
N GLY A 117 -3.77 -3.54 -11.78
CA GLY A 117 -4.92 -4.31 -11.29
C GLY A 117 -6.24 -3.59 -11.54
N SER A 118 -6.30 -2.25 -11.42
CA SER A 118 -7.50 -1.48 -11.77
C SER A 118 -7.83 -1.58 -13.24
N VAL A 119 -6.85 -1.45 -14.13
CA VAL A 119 -7.07 -1.59 -15.57
C VAL A 119 -7.58 -2.99 -15.91
N LEU A 120 -6.90 -4.03 -15.42
CA LEU A 120 -7.29 -5.43 -15.67
C LEU A 120 -8.67 -5.74 -15.07
N GLY A 121 -8.95 -5.26 -13.86
CA GLY A 121 -10.24 -5.44 -13.18
C GLY A 121 -11.41 -4.72 -13.87
N LEU A 122 -11.19 -3.49 -14.35
CA LEU A 122 -12.17 -2.76 -15.12
C LEU A 122 -12.47 -3.43 -16.46
N LEU A 123 -11.43 -3.82 -17.20
CA LEU A 123 -11.58 -4.48 -18.51
C LEU A 123 -12.31 -5.81 -18.36
N SER A 124 -11.91 -6.65 -17.42
CA SER A 124 -12.55 -7.97 -17.20
C SER A 124 -13.98 -7.83 -16.66
N GLY A 125 -14.23 -6.89 -15.73
CA GLY A 125 -15.56 -6.67 -15.16
C GLY A 125 -16.56 -6.04 -16.13
N TYR A 126 -16.09 -5.19 -17.03
CA TYR A 126 -16.97 -4.49 -17.98
C TYR A 126 -17.18 -5.25 -19.28
N PHE A 127 -16.12 -5.76 -19.90
CA PHE A 127 -16.17 -6.48 -21.18
C PHE A 127 -16.16 -8.00 -20.95
N SER A 128 -17.28 -8.65 -21.14
CA SER A 128 -17.44 -10.10 -20.90
C SER A 128 -16.48 -10.98 -21.74
N GLN A 129 -16.06 -10.52 -22.91
CA GLN A 129 -15.12 -11.22 -23.79
C GLN A 129 -13.70 -11.26 -23.20
N LEU A 130 -13.31 -10.23 -22.44
CA LEU A 130 -11.98 -10.12 -21.81
C LEU A 130 -11.95 -10.78 -20.42
N ASP A 131 -13.10 -11.07 -19.83
CA ASP A 131 -13.20 -11.61 -18.48
C ASP A 131 -12.46 -12.95 -18.34
N THR A 132 -12.82 -13.92 -19.17
CA THR A 132 -12.24 -15.27 -19.09
C THR A 132 -10.72 -15.29 -19.31
N PRO A 133 -10.14 -14.68 -20.36
CA PRO A 133 -8.70 -14.73 -20.56
C PRO A 133 -7.92 -14.00 -19.46
N ILE A 134 -8.38 -12.82 -19.01
CA ILE A 134 -7.72 -12.05 -17.94
C ILE A 134 -7.78 -12.84 -16.62
N MET A 135 -8.98 -13.26 -16.21
CA MET A 135 -9.15 -13.94 -14.92
C MET A 135 -8.42 -15.28 -14.88
N ARG A 136 -8.43 -16.09 -15.95
CA ARG A 136 -7.66 -17.34 -15.97
C ARG A 136 -6.16 -17.13 -15.79
N THR A 137 -5.60 -16.09 -16.42
CA THR A 137 -4.18 -15.75 -16.24
C THR A 137 -3.89 -15.35 -14.79
N LEU A 138 -4.72 -14.47 -14.20
CA LEU A 138 -4.57 -14.04 -12.82
C LEU A 138 -4.80 -15.17 -11.82
N ASP A 139 -5.77 -16.05 -12.07
CA ASP A 139 -6.04 -17.25 -11.25
C ASP A 139 -4.87 -18.24 -11.30
N GLY A 140 -4.22 -18.37 -12.46
CA GLY A 140 -2.99 -19.16 -12.59
C GLY A 140 -1.85 -18.63 -11.71
N LEU A 141 -1.67 -17.30 -11.61
CA LEU A 141 -0.70 -16.70 -10.70
C LEU A 141 -1.07 -16.94 -9.22
N MET A 142 -2.35 -16.85 -8.90
CA MET A 142 -2.83 -17.06 -7.52
C MET A 142 -2.90 -18.54 -7.10
N ALA A 143 -2.71 -19.49 -8.03
CA ALA A 143 -2.57 -20.90 -7.68
C ALA A 143 -1.28 -21.20 -6.91
N PHE A 144 -0.27 -20.34 -7.04
CA PHE A 144 0.97 -20.45 -6.28
C PHE A 144 0.87 -19.65 -4.96
N PRO A 145 1.38 -20.17 -3.84
CA PRO A 145 1.58 -19.37 -2.65
C PRO A 145 2.41 -18.12 -2.98
N SER A 146 1.95 -16.93 -2.56
CA SER A 146 2.52 -15.63 -2.95
C SER A 146 4.03 -15.53 -2.72
N ILE A 147 4.51 -15.99 -1.57
CA ILE A 147 5.93 -15.96 -1.23
C ILE A 147 6.76 -16.90 -2.14
N LEU A 148 6.23 -18.07 -2.49
CA LEU A 148 6.93 -19.02 -3.38
C LEU A 148 7.00 -18.48 -4.81
N LEU A 149 5.93 -17.85 -5.30
CA LEU A 149 5.95 -17.19 -6.60
C LEU A 149 6.97 -16.06 -6.63
N ALA A 150 7.02 -15.22 -5.58
CA ALA A 150 8.00 -14.16 -5.48
C ALA A 150 9.43 -14.69 -5.48
N ILE A 151 9.73 -15.75 -4.68
CA ILE A 151 11.05 -16.40 -4.66
C ILE A 151 11.42 -16.96 -6.04
N ALA A 152 10.49 -17.61 -6.74
CA ALA A 152 10.74 -18.17 -8.07
C ALA A 152 11.10 -17.07 -9.10
N ILE A 153 10.42 -15.92 -9.04
CA ILE A 153 10.73 -14.76 -9.88
C ILE A 153 12.10 -14.20 -9.52
N MET A 154 12.38 -14.02 -8.22
CA MET A 154 13.67 -13.49 -7.74
C MET A 154 14.84 -14.42 -8.06
N ALA A 155 14.65 -15.75 -8.03
CA ALA A 155 15.67 -16.71 -8.42
C ALA A 155 16.12 -16.55 -9.88
N SER A 156 15.22 -16.06 -10.75
CA SER A 156 15.53 -15.80 -12.17
C SER A 156 16.13 -14.42 -12.41
N LEU A 157 15.76 -13.42 -11.60
CA LEU A 157 16.15 -12.01 -11.79
C LEU A 157 17.38 -11.61 -10.95
N GLY A 158 17.65 -12.30 -9.86
CA GLY A 158 18.70 -11.95 -8.90
C GLY A 158 18.31 -10.89 -7.86
N PRO A 159 19.13 -10.73 -6.79
CA PRO A 159 18.88 -9.80 -5.68
C PRO A 159 18.97 -8.34 -6.16
N SER A 160 17.89 -7.58 -6.02
CA SER A 160 17.83 -6.14 -6.31
C SER A 160 16.51 -5.56 -5.84
N ALA A 161 16.49 -4.31 -5.39
CA ALA A 161 15.26 -3.61 -5.02
C ALA A 161 14.26 -3.50 -6.18
N VAL A 162 14.75 -3.31 -7.42
CA VAL A 162 13.92 -3.26 -8.62
C VAL A 162 13.30 -4.63 -8.91
N ASN A 163 14.04 -5.71 -8.75
CA ASN A 163 13.55 -7.07 -8.99
C ASN A 163 12.51 -7.47 -7.93
N VAL A 164 12.73 -7.10 -6.67
CA VAL A 164 11.72 -7.27 -5.59
C VAL A 164 10.45 -6.50 -5.93
N PHE A 165 10.57 -5.24 -6.37
CA PHE A 165 9.43 -4.45 -6.82
C PHE A 165 8.65 -5.17 -7.93
N LEU A 166 9.33 -5.62 -9.00
CA LEU A 166 8.69 -6.32 -10.12
C LEU A 166 8.00 -7.62 -9.69
N ALA A 167 8.69 -8.44 -8.87
CA ALA A 167 8.14 -9.69 -8.36
C ALA A 167 6.88 -9.47 -7.54
N LEU A 168 6.89 -8.49 -6.62
CA LEU A 168 5.75 -8.20 -5.76
C LEU A 168 4.60 -7.52 -6.51
N VAL A 169 4.86 -6.72 -7.54
CA VAL A 169 3.80 -6.20 -8.43
C VAL A 169 3.06 -7.35 -9.11
N VAL A 170 3.78 -8.35 -9.65
CA VAL A 170 3.15 -9.54 -10.25
C VAL A 170 2.29 -10.28 -9.23
N VAL A 171 2.80 -10.46 -8.00
CA VAL A 171 2.11 -11.18 -6.92
C VAL A 171 0.83 -10.47 -6.45
N TYR A 172 0.84 -9.12 -6.32
CA TYR A 172 -0.29 -8.39 -5.72
C TYR A 172 -1.29 -7.84 -6.73
N THR A 173 -0.93 -7.72 -8.01
CA THR A 173 -1.84 -7.27 -9.08
C THR A 173 -3.14 -8.10 -9.16
N PRO A 174 -3.11 -9.46 -9.08
CA PRO A 174 -4.33 -10.26 -9.16
C PRO A 174 -5.35 -9.96 -8.05
N THR A 175 -4.89 -9.71 -6.83
CA THR A 175 -5.76 -9.38 -5.71
C THR A 175 -6.54 -8.08 -5.94
N ILE A 176 -5.87 -7.05 -6.45
CA ILE A 176 -6.50 -5.77 -6.78
C ILE A 176 -7.42 -5.91 -7.99
N ALA A 177 -6.98 -6.61 -9.03
CA ALA A 177 -7.79 -6.82 -10.22
C ALA A 177 -9.11 -7.53 -9.91
N ARG A 178 -9.08 -8.54 -9.04
CA ARG A 178 -10.27 -9.27 -8.60
C ARG A 178 -11.24 -8.37 -7.82
N LEU A 179 -10.72 -7.52 -6.94
CA LEU A 179 -11.53 -6.54 -6.21
C LEU A 179 -12.20 -5.56 -7.18
N VAL A 180 -11.44 -4.94 -8.08
CA VAL A 180 -11.97 -3.96 -9.03
C VAL A 180 -12.96 -4.62 -10.00
N ARG A 181 -12.69 -5.85 -10.45
CA ARG A 181 -13.64 -6.63 -11.25
C ARG A 181 -14.97 -6.82 -10.52
N SER A 182 -14.94 -7.24 -9.26
CA SER A 182 -16.17 -7.47 -8.48
C SER A 182 -17.01 -6.20 -8.33
N THR A 183 -16.37 -5.08 -8.02
CA THR A 183 -17.06 -3.77 -7.94
C THR A 183 -17.59 -3.30 -9.30
N THR A 184 -16.86 -3.55 -10.37
CA THR A 184 -17.26 -3.25 -11.74
C THR A 184 -18.51 -4.05 -12.15
N LEU A 185 -18.55 -5.36 -11.84
CA LEU A 185 -19.70 -6.22 -12.13
C LEU A 185 -20.98 -5.74 -11.43
N VAL A 186 -20.87 -5.32 -10.17
CA VAL A 186 -22.00 -4.78 -9.41
C VAL A 186 -22.44 -3.42 -9.97
N THR A 187 -21.48 -2.54 -10.24
CA THR A 187 -21.79 -1.16 -10.67
C THR A 187 -22.39 -1.12 -12.07
N ARG A 188 -21.92 -1.95 -13.01
CA ARG A 188 -22.44 -1.95 -14.39
C ARG A 188 -23.90 -2.37 -14.50
N GLN A 189 -24.47 -3.03 -13.46
CA GLN A 189 -25.88 -3.45 -13.40
C GLN A 189 -26.80 -2.40 -12.76
N GLN A 190 -26.26 -1.26 -12.35
CA GLN A 190 -27.05 -0.23 -11.69
C GLN A 190 -27.93 0.55 -12.70
N PRO A 191 -29.16 0.94 -12.31
CA PRO A 191 -30.12 1.64 -13.23
C PRO A 191 -29.55 2.90 -13.85
N TYR A 192 -28.71 3.65 -13.14
CA TYR A 192 -28.10 4.87 -13.68
C TYR A 192 -27.07 4.59 -14.80
N VAL A 193 -26.41 3.40 -14.77
CA VAL A 193 -25.52 2.97 -15.86
C VAL A 193 -26.33 2.56 -17.09
N GLU A 194 -27.43 1.87 -16.87
CA GLU A 194 -28.36 1.49 -17.93
C GLU A 194 -28.97 2.73 -18.61
N SER A 195 -29.39 3.71 -17.83
CA SER A 195 -29.87 5.00 -18.33
C SER A 195 -28.80 5.74 -19.14
N ALA A 196 -27.54 5.77 -18.68
CA ALA A 196 -26.43 6.38 -19.40
C ALA A 196 -26.18 5.69 -20.75
N ARG A 197 -26.32 4.37 -20.82
CA ARG A 197 -26.21 3.60 -22.06
C ARG A 197 -27.38 3.91 -23.02
N SER A 198 -28.58 4.00 -22.50
CA SER A 198 -29.80 4.30 -23.30
C SER A 198 -29.77 5.67 -23.98
N ILE A 199 -29.10 6.66 -23.38
CA ILE A 199 -28.89 7.99 -23.97
C ILE A 199 -27.69 8.08 -24.90
N GLY A 200 -27.02 6.91 -25.21
CA GLY A 200 -25.94 6.82 -26.18
C GLY A 200 -24.55 7.20 -25.64
N MET A 201 -24.33 7.15 -24.31
CA MET A 201 -22.99 7.38 -23.75
C MET A 201 -22.04 6.25 -24.16
N THR A 202 -20.79 6.61 -24.52
CA THR A 202 -19.75 5.64 -24.90
C THR A 202 -19.31 4.81 -23.69
N ASP A 203 -18.85 3.57 -23.94
CA ASP A 203 -18.35 2.65 -22.89
C ASP A 203 -17.22 3.29 -22.06
N GLY A 204 -16.28 4.01 -22.68
CA GLY A 204 -15.24 4.74 -21.98
C GLY A 204 -15.82 5.82 -21.05
N GLY A 205 -16.83 6.57 -21.51
CA GLY A 205 -17.52 7.55 -20.70
C GLY A 205 -18.22 6.94 -19.48
N ILE A 206 -18.86 5.78 -19.66
CA ILE A 206 -19.51 5.01 -18.59
C ILE A 206 -18.47 4.52 -17.59
N LEU A 207 -17.37 3.91 -18.06
CA LEU A 207 -16.29 3.40 -17.22
C LEU A 207 -15.68 4.48 -16.32
N PHE A 208 -15.29 5.62 -16.89
CA PHE A 208 -14.60 6.67 -16.13
C PHE A 208 -15.53 7.53 -15.28
N ARG A 209 -16.78 7.72 -15.69
CA ARG A 209 -17.71 8.61 -14.99
C ARG A 209 -18.58 7.92 -13.95
N TYR A 210 -18.89 6.64 -14.16
CA TYR A 210 -19.81 5.90 -13.29
C TYR A 210 -19.16 4.68 -12.63
N VAL A 211 -18.41 3.86 -13.36
CA VAL A 211 -17.90 2.58 -12.83
C VAL A 211 -16.69 2.80 -11.94
N TYR A 212 -15.63 3.41 -12.45
CA TYR A 212 -14.36 3.59 -11.73
C TYR A 212 -14.51 4.39 -10.43
N PRO A 213 -15.23 5.53 -10.37
CA PRO A 213 -15.39 6.28 -9.13
C PRO A 213 -16.11 5.51 -8.02
N ASN A 214 -17.05 4.61 -8.37
CA ASN A 214 -17.72 3.77 -7.38
C ASN A 214 -16.84 2.66 -6.81
N GLY A 215 -15.79 2.23 -7.53
CA GLY A 215 -14.79 1.28 -7.08
C GLY A 215 -13.67 1.89 -6.23
N PHE A 216 -13.61 3.23 -6.11
CA PHE A 216 -12.46 3.90 -5.52
C PHE A 216 -12.34 3.69 -4.00
N SER A 217 -13.45 3.69 -3.26
CA SER A 217 -13.44 3.46 -1.81
C SER A 217 -12.90 2.07 -1.44
N PRO A 218 -13.41 0.95 -1.97
CA PRO A 218 -12.83 -0.36 -1.70
C PRO A 218 -11.39 -0.50 -2.18
N LEU A 219 -11.02 0.18 -3.29
CA LEU A 219 -9.65 0.15 -3.80
C LEU A 219 -8.67 0.82 -2.83
N ILE A 220 -9.00 1.99 -2.26
CA ILE A 220 -8.15 2.66 -1.28
C ILE A 220 -7.93 1.77 -0.05
N VAL A 221 -9.00 1.19 0.49
CA VAL A 221 -8.91 0.25 1.62
C VAL A 221 -8.01 -0.93 1.27
N GLN A 222 -8.18 -1.53 0.11
CA GLN A 222 -7.33 -2.64 -0.32
C GLN A 222 -5.86 -2.23 -0.45
N CYS A 223 -5.58 -1.02 -0.95
CA CYS A 223 -4.22 -0.50 -1.06
C CYS A 223 -3.52 -0.40 0.30
N THR A 224 -4.20 -0.01 1.39
CA THR A 224 -3.58 0.04 2.73
C THR A 224 -3.10 -1.34 3.19
N PHE A 225 -3.89 -2.39 2.95
CA PHE A 225 -3.48 -3.76 3.26
C PHE A 225 -2.34 -4.24 2.34
N VAL A 226 -2.39 -3.90 1.04
CA VAL A 226 -1.33 -4.30 0.10
C VAL A 226 0.00 -3.67 0.46
N VAL A 227 0.06 -2.40 0.94
CA VAL A 227 1.29 -1.79 1.44
C VAL A 227 1.88 -2.62 2.59
N ALA A 228 1.04 -2.98 3.58
CA ALA A 228 1.48 -3.77 4.73
C ALA A 228 2.02 -5.15 4.31
N PHE A 229 1.29 -5.86 3.44
CA PHE A 229 1.71 -7.15 2.93
C PHE A 229 2.95 -7.07 2.04
N ALA A 230 3.11 -6.02 1.23
CA ALA A 230 4.29 -5.83 0.40
C ALA A 230 5.55 -5.60 1.25
N ILE A 231 5.44 -4.82 2.34
CA ILE A 231 6.55 -4.63 3.30
C ILE A 231 6.93 -5.95 3.97
N ILE A 232 5.95 -6.75 4.43
CA ILE A 232 6.21 -8.07 5.02
C ILE A 232 6.88 -8.99 3.99
N SER A 233 6.41 -8.99 2.74
CA SER A 233 6.96 -9.85 1.70
C SER A 233 8.37 -9.43 1.29
N GLU A 234 8.65 -8.13 1.18
CA GLU A 234 10.01 -7.62 0.98
C GLU A 234 10.92 -8.10 2.12
N ALA A 235 10.50 -7.88 3.38
CA ALA A 235 11.27 -8.28 4.55
C ALA A 235 11.50 -9.80 4.58
N SER A 236 10.50 -10.60 4.22
CA SER A 236 10.62 -12.07 4.15
C SER A 236 11.58 -12.52 3.04
N LEU A 237 11.49 -11.92 1.85
CA LEU A 237 12.41 -12.22 0.74
C LEU A 237 13.85 -11.85 1.11
N SER A 238 14.07 -10.68 1.70
CA SER A 238 15.38 -10.20 2.15
C SER A 238 15.93 -11.08 3.29
N PHE A 239 15.09 -11.46 4.24
CA PHE A 239 15.45 -12.39 5.33
C PHE A 239 15.90 -13.76 4.80
N LEU A 240 15.20 -14.30 3.78
CA LEU A 240 15.56 -15.55 3.13
C LEU A 240 16.77 -15.43 2.17
N GLY A 241 17.23 -14.21 1.90
CA GLY A 241 18.35 -13.93 1.02
C GLY A 241 18.02 -13.86 -0.46
N ALA A 242 16.73 -13.86 -0.79
CA ALA A 242 16.22 -13.71 -2.15
C ALA A 242 15.64 -12.29 -2.40
N GLY A 243 15.95 -11.32 -1.55
CA GLY A 243 15.38 -9.97 -1.59
C GLY A 243 16.28 -8.92 -2.20
N VAL A 244 16.39 -7.79 -1.49
CA VAL A 244 17.26 -6.67 -1.85
C VAL A 244 18.72 -7.04 -1.60
N ASP A 245 19.63 -6.34 -2.32
CA ASP A 245 21.07 -6.50 -2.12
C ASP A 245 21.44 -6.47 -0.61
N PRO A 246 22.26 -7.42 -0.12
CA PRO A 246 22.62 -7.52 1.31
C PRO A 246 23.29 -6.29 1.92
N GLU A 247 23.96 -5.46 1.11
CA GLU A 247 24.60 -4.23 1.62
C GLU A 247 23.56 -3.10 1.84
N THR A 248 22.45 -3.12 1.12
CA THR A 248 21.37 -2.14 1.27
C THR A 248 20.66 -2.36 2.60
N PRO A 249 20.58 -1.33 3.48
CA PRO A 249 19.82 -1.44 4.71
C PRO A 249 18.34 -1.59 4.41
N THR A 250 17.74 -2.73 4.78
CA THR A 250 16.30 -2.98 4.87
C THR A 250 16.02 -3.69 6.18
N TRP A 251 14.82 -3.60 6.70
CA TRP A 251 14.48 -4.33 7.93
C TRP A 251 14.64 -5.84 7.76
N GLY A 252 14.35 -6.39 6.57
CA GLY A 252 14.54 -7.81 6.26
C GLY A 252 16.00 -8.25 6.27
N ASN A 253 16.91 -7.51 5.63
CA ASN A 253 18.35 -7.78 5.66
C ASN A 253 18.92 -7.71 7.09
N MET A 254 18.48 -6.69 7.87
CA MET A 254 18.91 -6.55 9.27
C MET A 254 18.45 -7.71 10.14
N LEU A 255 17.21 -8.19 9.96
CA LEU A 255 16.71 -9.39 10.67
C LEU A 255 17.51 -10.64 10.30
N ARG A 256 17.88 -10.80 9.03
CA ARG A 256 18.74 -11.90 8.57
C ARG A 256 20.12 -11.86 9.20
N ASP A 257 20.75 -10.68 9.24
CA ASP A 257 22.06 -10.52 9.87
C ASP A 257 21.97 -10.77 11.38
N GLY A 258 20.93 -10.24 12.04
CA GLY A 258 20.69 -10.44 13.47
C GLY A 258 20.41 -11.89 13.87
N GLN A 259 19.76 -12.68 13.00
CA GLN A 259 19.50 -14.10 13.27
C GLN A 259 20.79 -14.90 13.53
N ARG A 260 21.88 -14.57 12.81
CA ARG A 260 23.15 -15.29 12.90
C ARG A 260 23.88 -15.08 14.22
N VAL A 261 23.63 -13.95 14.87
CA VAL A 261 24.32 -13.51 16.09
C VAL A 261 23.36 -13.27 17.26
N LEU A 262 22.17 -13.84 17.22
CA LEU A 262 21.08 -13.56 18.17
C LEU A 262 21.47 -13.78 19.62
N GLN A 263 22.31 -14.79 19.91
CA GLN A 263 22.75 -15.10 21.28
C GLN A 263 23.74 -14.08 21.84
N SER A 264 24.51 -13.43 20.99
CA SER A 264 25.54 -12.47 21.40
C SER A 264 25.12 -11.01 21.21
N ALA A 265 24.21 -10.75 20.27
CA ALA A 265 23.81 -9.42 19.87
C ALA A 265 22.30 -9.35 19.50
N TRP A 266 21.45 -9.59 20.49
CA TRP A 266 19.98 -9.63 20.33
C TRP A 266 19.38 -8.34 19.76
N TRP A 267 20.03 -7.20 19.96
CA TRP A 267 19.57 -5.89 19.48
C TRP A 267 19.53 -5.78 17.96
N LEU A 268 20.37 -6.56 17.23
CA LEU A 268 20.37 -6.57 15.77
C LEU A 268 19.05 -7.07 15.18
N ALA A 269 18.37 -8.00 15.85
CA ALA A 269 17.09 -8.52 15.43
C ALA A 269 15.92 -7.76 16.06
N LEU A 270 16.04 -7.34 17.32
CA LEU A 270 14.95 -6.74 18.09
C LEU A 270 14.50 -5.41 17.47
N PHE A 271 15.42 -4.48 17.22
CA PHE A 271 15.05 -3.12 16.80
C PHE A 271 14.44 -3.06 15.40
N PRO A 272 15.01 -3.70 14.35
CA PRO A 272 14.35 -3.76 13.04
C PRO A 272 13.06 -4.58 13.08
N GLY A 273 12.98 -5.62 13.94
CA GLY A 273 11.76 -6.40 14.14
C GLY A 273 10.62 -5.56 14.74
N ILE A 274 10.89 -4.77 15.78
CA ILE A 274 9.92 -3.84 16.36
C ILE A 274 9.47 -2.80 15.32
N ALA A 275 10.41 -2.20 14.58
CA ALA A 275 10.09 -1.21 13.56
C ALA A 275 9.17 -1.80 12.48
N LEU A 276 9.45 -3.01 12.00
CA LEU A 276 8.63 -3.73 11.03
C LEU A 276 7.24 -4.02 11.58
N VAL A 277 7.15 -4.64 12.77
CA VAL A 277 5.88 -5.05 13.39
C VAL A 277 4.99 -3.84 13.65
N LEU A 278 5.52 -2.78 14.25
CA LEU A 278 4.74 -1.59 14.55
C LEU A 278 4.27 -0.87 13.28
N THR A 279 5.11 -0.81 12.24
CA THR A 279 4.72 -0.20 10.95
C THR A 279 3.60 -0.99 10.28
N VAL A 280 3.71 -2.31 10.23
CA VAL A 280 2.69 -3.18 9.65
C VAL A 280 1.39 -3.14 10.46
N LEU A 281 1.49 -3.18 11.80
CA LEU A 281 0.32 -3.09 12.67
C LEU A 281 -0.43 -1.77 12.46
N THR A 282 0.28 -0.65 12.42
CA THR A 282 -0.34 0.66 12.21
C THR A 282 -0.96 0.81 10.82
N LEU A 283 -0.36 0.24 9.77
CA LEU A 283 -0.95 0.19 8.44
C LEU A 283 -2.25 -0.60 8.42
N ASN A 284 -2.30 -1.76 9.09
CA ASN A 284 -3.52 -2.57 9.18
C ASN A 284 -4.62 -1.85 9.98
N LEU A 285 -4.28 -1.26 11.14
CA LEU A 285 -5.24 -0.49 11.95
C LEU A 285 -5.80 0.71 11.19
N LEU A 286 -4.98 1.40 10.40
CA LEU A 286 -5.45 2.47 9.52
C LEU A 286 -6.33 1.95 8.40
N GLY A 287 -6.00 0.80 7.82
CA GLY A 287 -6.81 0.14 6.80
C GLY A 287 -8.20 -0.22 7.33
N ASP A 288 -8.28 -0.79 8.52
CA ASP A 288 -9.55 -1.13 9.18
C ASP A 288 -10.36 0.13 9.50
N ALA A 289 -9.75 1.15 10.11
CA ALA A 289 -10.41 2.41 10.41
C ALA A 289 -10.91 3.13 9.14
N LEU A 290 -10.15 3.06 8.05
CA LEU A 290 -10.54 3.62 6.77
C LEU A 290 -11.70 2.84 6.14
N ARG A 291 -11.72 1.53 6.28
CA ARG A 291 -12.82 0.66 5.86
C ARG A 291 -14.10 1.03 6.60
N ASP A 292 -14.05 1.16 7.93
CA ASP A 292 -15.20 1.54 8.75
C ASP A 292 -15.72 2.94 8.40
N ALA A 293 -14.82 3.90 8.18
CA ALA A 293 -15.17 5.26 7.81
C ALA A 293 -15.79 5.38 6.40
N LEU A 294 -15.43 4.48 5.48
CA LEU A 294 -15.92 4.47 4.10
C LEU A 294 -17.13 3.54 3.89
N ASP A 295 -17.51 2.70 4.88
CA ASP A 295 -18.70 1.84 4.81
C ASP A 295 -19.98 2.66 5.06
N PRO A 296 -20.89 2.74 4.07
CA PRO A 296 -22.15 3.50 4.21
C PRO A 296 -23.12 2.89 5.23
N ARG A 297 -22.99 1.58 5.51
CA ARG A 297 -23.94 0.82 6.37
C ARG A 297 -23.63 0.93 7.86
N GLY A 298 -22.45 1.37 8.25
CA GLY A 298 -22.07 1.57 9.65
C GLY A 298 -22.73 2.77 10.35
N ARG A 299 -23.45 3.64 9.62
CA ARG A 299 -24.08 4.86 10.15
C ARG A 299 -25.49 4.70 10.67
N GLU A 300 -26.07 3.52 10.57
CA GLU A 300 -27.47 3.24 10.98
C GLU A 300 -27.56 2.50 12.34
N ARG A 301 -26.48 2.42 13.11
CA ARG A 301 -26.48 1.81 14.45
C ARG A 301 -26.11 2.79 15.54
#